data_c2534980a7f202adea4f7522fdf01d9a
#
_entry.id   c2534980a7f202adea4f7522fdf01d9a
#
_cell.length_a   1.000
_cell.length_b   1.000
_cell.length_c   1.000
_cell.angle_alpha   90.00
_cell.angle_beta   90.00
_cell.angle_gamma   90.00
#
_symmetry.space_group_name_H-M   'P 1'
#
loop_
_entity.id
_entity.type
_entity.pdbx_description
1 polymer ?
#
loop_
_entity_poly.entity_id
_entity_poly.type
_entity_poly.pdbx_seq_one_letter_code
_entity_poly.pdbx_strand_id
1 'polypeptide(L)'
;RDSSSGSLLNLAQGRFGPPGEPVRWLAALGADYGLIAVHRDSPLRSMADLLAAIRDDLRQVVFGAGGTVGSQDWVKAALIVRAAGLDHKAMRFVSFEGGGDALAALSGGHIKVFTGDAAEAMLALNDGAALRPLAVLSEHRLPGIWSRTPTAQEQGVDLVWRTVRGLYTGGQVSTEAVARWRAALA
;
A
#
# COMPACT_ATOMS: atom_id res chain seq x y z
N ARG A 1 -12.07 -17.21 1.13
CA ARG A 1 -11.52 -16.05 0.40
C ARG A 1 -10.32 -15.52 1.15
N ASP A 2 -9.29 -15.18 0.43
CA ASP A 2 -8.15 -14.42 0.95
C ASP A 2 -8.58 -12.98 1.22
N SER A 3 -8.00 -12.41 2.26
CA SER A 3 -8.25 -11.03 2.61
C SER A 3 -6.95 -10.27 2.81
N SER A 4 -7.01 -9.05 2.43
CA SER A 4 -6.07 -8.03 2.82
C SER A 4 -6.83 -6.90 3.54
N SER A 5 -6.10 -5.95 4.11
CA SER A 5 -6.72 -4.73 4.65
C SER A 5 -7.59 -4.03 3.61
N GLY A 6 -7.23 -4.14 2.31
CA GLY A 6 -8.02 -3.63 1.20
C GLY A 6 -9.37 -4.33 1.04
N SER A 7 -9.45 -5.64 1.26
CA SER A 7 -10.73 -6.37 1.22
C SER A 7 -11.69 -5.90 2.31
N LEU A 8 -11.19 -5.64 3.52
CA LEU A 8 -12.00 -5.10 4.62
C LEU A 8 -12.49 -3.69 4.33
N LEU A 9 -11.63 -2.86 3.77
CA LEU A 9 -12.00 -1.50 3.36
C LEU A 9 -13.10 -1.52 2.29
N ASN A 10 -12.99 -2.41 1.31
CA ASN A 10 -14.00 -2.59 0.28
C ASN A 10 -15.32 -3.13 0.83
N LEU A 11 -15.29 -4.06 1.79
CA LEU A 11 -16.48 -4.53 2.49
C LEU A 11 -17.16 -3.40 3.28
N ALA A 12 -16.37 -2.59 3.99
CA ALA A 12 -16.89 -1.45 4.74
C ALA A 12 -17.52 -0.39 3.82
N GLN A 13 -17.03 -0.27 2.58
CA GLN A 13 -17.58 0.62 1.54
C GLN A 13 -18.75 0.01 0.76
N GLY A 14 -19.17 -1.22 1.07
CA GLY A 14 -20.25 -1.91 0.36
C GLY A 14 -19.90 -2.39 -1.05
N ARG A 15 -18.62 -2.47 -1.41
CA ARG A 15 -18.20 -2.84 -2.77
C ARG A 15 -18.29 -4.35 -3.07
N PHE A 16 -18.23 -5.21 -2.06
CA PHE A 16 -18.24 -6.67 -2.21
C PHE A 16 -19.34 -7.35 -1.40
N GLY A 17 -20.43 -6.66 -1.12
CA GLY A 17 -21.56 -7.12 -0.36
C GLY A 17 -22.17 -6.00 0.47
N PRO A 18 -23.24 -6.27 1.23
CA PRO A 18 -23.83 -5.28 2.12
C PRO A 18 -22.78 -4.75 3.11
N PRO A 19 -22.73 -3.44 3.36
CA PRO A 19 -21.85 -2.87 4.38
C PRO A 19 -22.11 -3.51 5.73
N GLY A 20 -21.03 -3.92 6.42
CA GLY A 20 -21.16 -4.52 7.76
C GLY A 20 -21.54 -5.99 7.78
N GLU A 21 -21.57 -6.70 6.64
CA GLU A 21 -21.74 -8.14 6.66
C GLU A 21 -20.64 -8.80 7.50
N PRO A 22 -20.99 -9.58 8.55
CA PRO A 22 -20.00 -10.17 9.42
C PRO A 22 -19.12 -11.17 8.67
N VAL A 23 -17.83 -11.14 8.95
CA VAL A 23 -16.88 -12.15 8.47
C VAL A 23 -16.31 -12.93 9.64
N ARG A 24 -15.93 -14.17 9.40
CA ARG A 24 -15.29 -15.04 10.39
C ARG A 24 -13.86 -15.34 9.93
N TRP A 25 -12.89 -14.83 10.66
CA TRP A 25 -11.47 -15.02 10.39
C TRP A 25 -11.08 -16.48 10.60
N LEU A 26 -10.29 -17.01 9.69
CA LEU A 26 -9.74 -18.37 9.76
C LEU A 26 -8.27 -18.35 10.19
N ALA A 27 -7.43 -17.65 9.46
CA ALA A 27 -5.99 -17.55 9.75
C ALA A 27 -5.40 -16.25 9.23
N ALA A 28 -4.38 -15.74 9.90
CA ALA A 28 -3.47 -14.75 9.34
C ALA A 28 -2.30 -15.49 8.67
N LEU A 29 -2.04 -15.19 7.40
CA LEU A 29 -0.97 -15.81 6.61
C LEU A 29 0.33 -15.00 6.67
N GLY A 30 0.24 -13.70 6.92
CA GLY A 30 1.38 -12.83 6.99
C GLY A 30 1.00 -11.35 7.07
N ALA A 31 2.02 -10.53 7.19
CA ALA A 31 1.89 -9.08 7.13
C ALA A 31 2.83 -8.52 6.06
N ASP A 32 2.38 -7.47 5.41
CA ASP A 32 3.16 -6.64 4.52
C ASP A 32 3.04 -5.19 4.98
N TYR A 33 3.84 -4.32 4.43
CA TYR A 33 3.84 -2.91 4.79
C TYR A 33 3.83 -2.04 3.54
N GLY A 34 3.18 -0.89 3.63
CA GLY A 34 3.24 0.10 2.58
C GLY A 34 4.67 0.53 2.29
N LEU A 35 4.93 0.86 1.04
CA LEU A 35 6.20 1.36 0.57
C LEU A 35 5.98 2.54 -0.37
N ILE A 36 6.80 3.57 -0.19
CA ILE A 36 6.86 4.72 -1.07
C ILE A 36 8.12 4.62 -1.91
N ALA A 37 7.95 4.61 -3.23
CA ALA A 37 9.08 4.56 -4.15
C ALA A 37 8.94 5.58 -5.28
N VAL A 38 10.09 5.94 -5.85
CA VAL A 38 10.22 6.80 -7.02
C VAL A 38 11.10 6.11 -8.07
N HIS A 39 11.15 6.64 -9.28
CA HIS A 39 12.11 6.17 -10.27
C HIS A 39 13.55 6.33 -9.73
N ARG A 40 14.43 5.40 -10.07
CA ARG A 40 15.85 5.39 -9.62
C ARG A 40 16.56 6.73 -9.84
N ASP A 41 16.31 7.38 -10.97
CA ASP A 41 16.94 8.64 -11.36
C ASP A 41 16.14 9.88 -10.93
N SER A 42 15.05 9.69 -10.17
CA SER A 42 14.29 10.81 -9.62
C SER A 42 15.18 11.72 -8.75
N PRO A 43 14.99 13.04 -8.78
CA PRO A 43 15.67 13.96 -7.87
C PRO A 43 15.24 13.78 -6.41
N LEU A 44 14.05 13.18 -6.17
CA LEU A 44 13.54 12.95 -4.82
C LEU A 44 14.34 11.84 -4.14
N ARG A 45 14.93 12.13 -2.98
CA ARG A 45 15.81 11.23 -2.22
C ARG A 45 15.26 10.84 -0.85
N SER A 46 14.26 11.58 -0.37
CA SER A 46 13.69 11.46 0.96
C SER A 46 12.20 11.78 0.97
N MET A 47 11.53 11.48 2.10
CA MET A 47 10.16 11.96 2.31
C MET A 47 10.10 13.48 2.39
N ALA A 48 11.15 14.13 2.91
CA ALA A 48 11.21 15.59 2.94
C ALA A 48 11.20 16.20 1.54
N ASP A 49 11.98 15.64 0.61
CA ASP A 49 11.97 16.10 -0.79
C ASP A 49 10.60 15.87 -1.44
N LEU A 50 9.97 14.71 -1.17
CA LEU A 50 8.64 14.42 -1.68
C LEU A 50 7.59 15.42 -1.16
N LEU A 51 7.60 15.70 0.15
CA LEU A 51 6.67 16.66 0.74
C LEU A 51 6.92 18.09 0.21
N ALA A 52 8.18 18.47 -0.02
CA ALA A 52 8.51 19.75 -0.63
C ALA A 52 7.99 19.85 -2.06
N ALA A 53 8.20 18.81 -2.88
CA ALA A 53 7.68 18.77 -4.26
C ALA A 53 6.15 18.83 -4.30
N ILE A 54 5.47 18.17 -3.36
CA ILE A 54 3.99 18.21 -3.22
C ILE A 54 3.53 19.63 -2.89
N ARG A 55 4.22 20.36 -1.99
CA ARG A 55 3.87 21.73 -1.63
C ARG A 55 4.14 22.72 -2.74
N ASP A 56 5.18 22.48 -3.53
CA ASP A 56 5.54 23.33 -4.67
C ASP A 56 4.49 23.22 -5.79
N ASP A 57 4.25 22.02 -6.31
CA ASP A 57 3.17 21.77 -7.27
C ASP A 57 2.65 20.33 -7.17
N LEU A 58 1.57 20.13 -6.42
CA LEU A 58 0.91 18.83 -6.28
C LEU A 58 0.51 18.20 -7.63
N ARG A 59 0.20 19.02 -8.63
CA ARG A 59 -0.24 18.55 -9.94
C ARG A 59 0.87 17.88 -10.74
N GLN A 60 2.13 18.20 -10.45
CA GLN A 60 3.30 17.57 -11.07
C GLN A 60 3.67 16.24 -10.40
N VAL A 61 3.20 16.01 -9.18
CA VAL A 61 3.45 14.77 -8.45
C VAL A 61 2.34 13.76 -8.77
N VAL A 62 2.57 12.95 -9.80
CA VAL A 62 1.62 11.91 -10.21
C VAL A 62 1.87 10.65 -9.39
N PHE A 63 0.92 10.29 -8.53
CA PHE A 63 0.92 9.04 -7.79
C PHE A 63 0.35 7.90 -8.63
N GLY A 64 0.77 6.67 -8.36
CA GLY A 64 0.16 5.50 -8.96
C GLY A 64 0.39 4.26 -8.10
N ALA A 65 -0.58 3.36 -8.12
CA ALA A 65 -0.52 2.06 -7.47
C ALA A 65 -1.68 1.17 -7.93
N GLY A 66 -1.74 -0.04 -7.40
CA GLY A 66 -2.85 -0.95 -7.66
C GLY A 66 -4.18 -0.45 -7.09
N GLY A 67 -5.28 -0.85 -7.74
CA GLY A 67 -6.63 -0.54 -7.29
C GLY A 67 -7.12 0.87 -7.66
N THR A 68 -8.36 1.16 -7.27
CA THR A 68 -9.08 2.38 -7.66
C THR A 68 -8.99 3.47 -6.59
N VAL A 69 -9.55 4.64 -6.87
CA VAL A 69 -9.77 5.69 -5.87
C VAL A 69 -10.51 5.13 -4.65
N GLY A 70 -9.98 5.37 -3.46
CA GLY A 70 -10.46 4.82 -2.19
C GLY A 70 -9.91 3.42 -1.87
N SER A 71 -9.01 2.85 -2.70
CA SER A 71 -8.23 1.66 -2.33
C SER A 71 -7.21 2.00 -1.22
N GLN A 72 -6.63 0.96 -0.60
CA GLN A 72 -5.58 1.15 0.41
C GLN A 72 -4.39 1.97 -0.13
N ASP A 73 -4.01 1.75 -1.38
CA ASP A 73 -2.88 2.42 -2.00
C ASP A 73 -3.17 3.90 -2.27
N TRP A 74 -4.39 4.19 -2.72
CA TRP A 74 -4.87 5.56 -2.84
C TRP A 74 -4.91 6.27 -1.48
N VAL A 75 -5.34 5.58 -0.42
CA VAL A 75 -5.37 6.15 0.94
C VAL A 75 -3.96 6.48 1.41
N LYS A 76 -2.96 5.62 1.15
CA LYS A 76 -1.54 5.92 1.45
C LYS A 76 -1.09 7.22 0.76
N ALA A 77 -1.38 7.37 -0.54
CA ALA A 77 -1.08 8.60 -1.27
C ALA A 77 -1.78 9.82 -0.67
N ALA A 78 -3.07 9.69 -0.35
CA ALA A 78 -3.86 10.77 0.25
C ALA A 78 -3.30 11.22 1.61
N LEU A 79 -2.83 10.27 2.44
CA LEU A 79 -2.22 10.57 3.73
C LEU A 79 -0.88 11.32 3.58
N ILE A 80 -0.08 10.99 2.56
CA ILE A 80 1.16 11.71 2.25
C ILE A 80 0.86 13.16 1.82
N VAL A 81 -0.14 13.36 0.96
CA VAL A 81 -0.54 14.72 0.54
C VAL A 81 -1.06 15.52 1.75
N ARG A 82 -1.82 14.91 2.65
CA ARG A 82 -2.24 15.54 3.90
C ARG A 82 -1.08 15.88 4.83
N ALA A 83 -0.07 15.01 4.91
CA ALA A 83 1.16 15.28 5.67
C ALA A 83 1.94 16.48 5.09
N ALA A 84 1.80 16.76 3.80
CA ALA A 84 2.31 17.98 3.19
C ALA A 84 1.46 19.23 3.52
N GLY A 85 0.31 19.08 4.17
CA GLY A 85 -0.60 20.17 4.52
C GLY A 85 -1.60 20.54 3.41
N LEU A 86 -1.77 19.69 2.39
CA LEU A 86 -2.64 19.97 1.25
C LEU A 86 -3.89 19.05 1.22
N ASP A 87 -4.89 19.49 0.45
CA ASP A 87 -6.08 18.67 0.20
C ASP A 87 -5.77 17.56 -0.83
N HIS A 88 -5.90 16.32 -0.39
CA HIS A 88 -5.69 15.13 -1.23
C HIS A 88 -6.65 15.04 -2.44
N LYS A 89 -7.79 15.76 -2.42
CA LYS A 89 -8.72 15.79 -3.57
C LYS A 89 -8.11 16.40 -4.83
N ALA A 90 -7.07 17.23 -4.67
CA ALA A 90 -6.35 17.84 -5.78
C ALA A 90 -5.22 16.96 -6.33
N MET A 91 -4.91 15.80 -5.68
CA MET A 91 -3.83 14.93 -6.15
C MET A 91 -4.19 14.22 -7.45
N ARG A 92 -3.16 13.99 -8.27
CA ARG A 92 -3.27 13.14 -9.45
C ARG A 92 -2.88 11.73 -9.10
N PHE A 93 -3.84 10.81 -9.23
CA PHE A 93 -3.63 9.39 -8.97
C PHE A 93 -4.01 8.57 -10.20
N VAL A 94 -3.10 7.69 -10.64
CA VAL A 94 -3.33 6.74 -11.73
C VAL A 94 -3.55 5.36 -11.11
N SER A 95 -4.72 4.80 -11.41
CA SER A 95 -5.11 3.45 -10.96
C SER A 95 -4.61 2.41 -11.95
N PHE A 96 -4.02 1.34 -11.43
CA PHE A 96 -3.59 0.17 -12.18
C PHE A 96 -4.33 -1.07 -11.68
N GLU A 97 -4.37 -2.15 -12.46
CA GLU A 97 -4.98 -3.41 -12.01
C GLU A 97 -4.20 -4.04 -10.85
N GLY A 98 -2.87 -3.89 -10.84
CA GLY A 98 -1.99 -4.39 -9.79
C GLY A 98 -0.74 -3.56 -9.61
N GLY A 99 0.00 -3.84 -8.55
CA GLY A 99 1.24 -3.13 -8.23
C GLY A 99 2.33 -3.34 -9.27
N GLY A 100 2.36 -4.49 -9.96
CA GLY A 100 3.31 -4.76 -11.04
C GLY A 100 3.18 -3.77 -12.20
N ASP A 101 1.96 -3.49 -12.65
CA ASP A 101 1.70 -2.51 -13.72
C ASP A 101 2.07 -1.09 -13.28
N ALA A 102 1.77 -0.75 -12.02
CA ALA A 102 2.15 0.54 -11.46
C ALA A 102 3.67 0.70 -11.38
N LEU A 103 4.41 -0.36 -11.01
CA LEU A 103 5.88 -0.34 -10.96
C LEU A 103 6.51 -0.28 -12.35
N ALA A 104 5.91 -0.93 -13.35
CA ALA A 104 6.30 -0.77 -14.74
C ALA A 104 6.09 0.67 -15.23
N ALA A 105 4.95 1.29 -14.89
CA ALA A 105 4.66 2.68 -15.19
C ALA A 105 5.61 3.65 -14.48
N LEU A 106 6.04 3.35 -13.24
CA LEU A 106 7.07 4.09 -12.53
C LEU A 106 8.42 4.01 -13.26
N SER A 107 8.84 2.81 -13.65
CA SER A 107 10.08 2.57 -14.40
C SER A 107 10.07 3.25 -15.77
N GLY A 108 8.90 3.35 -16.41
CA GLY A 108 8.71 4.08 -17.68
C GLY A 108 8.53 5.59 -17.52
N GLY A 109 8.53 6.12 -16.28
CA GLY A 109 8.37 7.56 -16.02
C GLY A 109 6.95 8.11 -16.18
N HIS A 110 5.94 7.24 -16.33
CA HIS A 110 4.52 7.63 -16.50
C HIS A 110 3.87 8.09 -15.19
N ILE A 111 4.37 7.61 -14.07
CA ILE A 111 4.06 8.13 -12.73
C ILE A 111 5.35 8.56 -12.03
N LYS A 112 5.22 9.40 -10.99
CA LYS A 112 6.37 9.93 -10.24
C LYS A 112 6.58 9.20 -8.92
N VAL A 113 5.50 8.76 -8.28
CA VAL A 113 5.50 8.14 -6.96
C VAL A 113 4.62 6.89 -6.96
N PHE A 114 5.20 5.79 -6.52
CA PHE A 114 4.50 4.55 -6.24
C PHE A 114 4.15 4.49 -4.75
N THR A 115 2.92 4.11 -4.43
CA THR A 115 2.38 4.00 -3.06
C THR A 115 1.77 2.62 -2.78
N GLY A 116 2.42 1.56 -3.23
CA GLY A 116 1.98 0.18 -3.04
C GLY A 116 2.56 -0.48 -1.79
N ASP A 117 2.87 -1.76 -1.90
CA ASP A 117 3.36 -2.58 -0.79
C ASP A 117 4.81 -3.05 -1.02
N ALA A 118 5.53 -3.33 0.07
CA ALA A 118 6.95 -3.67 0.03
C ALA A 118 7.23 -5.01 -0.69
N ALA A 119 6.34 -6.00 -0.56
CA ALA A 119 6.50 -7.28 -1.23
C ALA A 119 6.43 -7.15 -2.76
N GLU A 120 5.50 -6.34 -3.28
CA GLU A 120 5.39 -6.09 -4.73
C GLU A 120 6.63 -5.37 -5.27
N ALA A 121 7.10 -4.36 -4.55
CA ALA A 121 8.30 -3.63 -4.93
C ALA A 121 9.56 -4.51 -4.87
N MET A 122 9.63 -5.47 -3.94
CA MET A 122 10.73 -6.43 -3.87
C MET A 122 10.78 -7.32 -5.12
N LEU A 123 9.64 -7.85 -5.54
CA LEU A 123 9.55 -8.66 -6.76
C LEU A 123 10.01 -7.85 -7.97
N ALA A 124 9.51 -6.63 -8.13
CA ALA A 124 9.91 -5.77 -9.25
C ALA A 124 11.41 -5.42 -9.22
N LEU A 125 12.01 -5.19 -8.05
CA LEU A 125 13.45 -4.96 -7.93
C LEU A 125 14.27 -6.18 -8.37
N ASN A 126 13.83 -7.39 -7.99
CA ASN A 126 14.46 -8.63 -8.41
C ASN A 126 14.39 -8.82 -9.93
N ASP A 127 13.33 -8.32 -10.55
CA ASP A 127 13.11 -8.32 -12.01
C ASP A 127 13.80 -7.11 -12.70
N GLY A 128 14.57 -6.32 -11.98
CA GLY A 128 15.38 -5.23 -12.52
C GLY A 128 14.68 -3.88 -12.66
N ALA A 129 13.53 -3.68 -12.03
CA ALA A 129 12.81 -2.40 -12.09
C ALA A 129 13.67 -1.22 -11.62
N ALA A 130 13.58 -0.11 -12.33
CA ALA A 130 14.32 1.11 -12.06
C ALA A 130 13.65 1.94 -10.95
N LEU A 131 13.59 1.41 -9.74
CA LEU A 131 12.97 2.09 -8.61
C LEU A 131 13.96 2.37 -7.47
N ARG A 132 13.66 3.39 -6.67
CA ARG A 132 14.31 3.76 -5.41
C ARG A 132 13.26 3.87 -4.33
N PRO A 133 13.34 3.09 -3.25
CA PRO A 133 12.48 3.26 -2.09
C PRO A 133 12.86 4.57 -1.35
N LEU A 134 11.87 5.35 -0.98
CA LEU A 134 12.03 6.54 -0.12
C LEU A 134 11.73 6.20 1.33
N ALA A 135 10.69 5.40 1.58
CA ALA A 135 10.31 5.01 2.91
C ALA A 135 9.51 3.71 2.92
N VAL A 136 9.65 2.93 3.99
CA VAL A 136 8.71 1.89 4.39
C VAL A 136 7.72 2.47 5.42
N LEU A 137 6.47 2.05 5.34
CA LEU A 137 5.40 2.52 6.22
C LEU A 137 5.21 1.54 7.38
N SER A 138 6.28 1.31 8.13
CA SER A 138 6.34 0.43 9.30
C SER A 138 6.90 1.18 10.50
N GLU A 139 6.64 0.69 11.70
CA GLU A 139 7.17 1.26 12.96
C GLU A 139 8.69 1.16 13.04
N HIS A 140 9.25 0.08 12.43
CA HIS A 140 10.68 -0.19 12.38
C HIS A 140 11.09 -0.51 10.96
N ARG A 141 12.38 -0.34 10.64
CA ARG A 141 12.92 -0.75 9.33
C ARG A 141 12.68 -2.24 9.10
N LEU A 142 12.26 -2.56 7.88
CA LEU A 142 12.04 -3.95 7.49
C LEU A 142 13.37 -4.67 7.25
N PRO A 143 13.45 -5.99 7.49
CA PRO A 143 14.66 -6.78 7.26
C PRO A 143 14.95 -6.97 5.75
N GLY A 144 16.06 -7.62 5.47
CA GLY A 144 16.46 -7.99 4.11
C GLY A 144 16.80 -6.79 3.25
N ILE A 145 16.28 -6.75 2.04
CA ILE A 145 16.59 -5.68 1.06
C ILE A 145 16.16 -4.29 1.54
N TRP A 146 15.20 -4.21 2.45
CA TRP A 146 14.66 -2.97 2.99
C TRP A 146 15.40 -2.44 4.22
N SER A 147 16.41 -3.16 4.74
CA SER A 147 17.11 -2.79 5.99
C SER A 147 17.76 -1.40 5.94
N ARG A 148 18.09 -0.93 4.74
CA ARG A 148 18.65 0.42 4.51
C ARG A 148 17.61 1.47 4.20
N THR A 149 16.35 1.07 3.96
CA THR A 149 15.26 2.01 3.68
C THR A 149 14.71 2.54 5.00
N PRO A 150 14.74 3.85 5.23
CA PRO A 150 14.21 4.42 6.46
C PRO A 150 12.69 4.26 6.51
N THR A 151 12.13 4.32 7.71
CA THR A 151 10.68 4.42 7.87
C THR A 151 10.20 5.85 7.57
N ALA A 152 8.90 6.02 7.31
CA ALA A 152 8.32 7.35 7.19
C ALA A 152 8.47 8.14 8.51
N GLN A 153 8.30 7.46 9.66
CA GLN A 153 8.43 8.06 10.99
C GLN A 153 9.85 8.53 11.28
N GLU A 154 10.90 7.77 10.89
CA GLU A 154 12.29 8.23 11.00
C GLU A 154 12.55 9.52 10.20
N GLN A 155 11.73 9.82 9.21
CA GLN A 155 11.80 11.00 8.36
C GLN A 155 10.76 12.07 8.74
N GLY A 156 10.18 12.00 9.93
CA GLY A 156 9.25 12.99 10.46
C GLY A 156 7.82 12.93 9.91
N VAL A 157 7.46 11.86 9.20
CA VAL A 157 6.10 11.63 8.70
C VAL A 157 5.46 10.52 9.52
N ASP A 158 4.49 10.88 10.36
CA ASP A 158 3.76 9.91 11.20
C ASP A 158 2.77 9.11 10.35
N LEU A 159 3.30 8.13 9.65
CA LEU A 159 2.54 7.26 8.77
C LEU A 159 3.06 5.81 8.88
N VAL A 160 2.20 4.96 9.42
CA VAL A 160 2.37 3.51 9.43
C VAL A 160 1.21 2.89 8.67
N TRP A 161 1.51 1.96 7.79
CA TRP A 161 0.52 1.21 7.02
C TRP A 161 0.87 -0.26 6.95
N ARG A 162 0.25 -1.04 7.83
CA ARG A 162 0.38 -2.49 7.86
C ARG A 162 -0.77 -3.14 7.11
N THR A 163 -0.45 -4.02 6.18
CA THR A 163 -1.40 -4.87 5.46
C THR A 163 -1.34 -6.28 6.03
N VAL A 164 -2.42 -6.75 6.64
CA VAL A 164 -2.51 -8.16 7.08
C VAL A 164 -3.16 -8.96 5.96
N ARG A 165 -2.52 -10.04 5.56
CA ARG A 165 -3.05 -11.02 4.62
C ARG A 165 -3.53 -12.24 5.39
N GLY A 166 -4.73 -12.71 5.08
CA GLY A 166 -5.32 -13.80 5.82
C GLY A 166 -6.49 -14.43 5.08
N LEU A 167 -7.07 -15.44 5.70
CA LEU A 167 -8.24 -16.14 5.21
C LEU A 167 -9.45 -15.82 6.07
N TYR A 168 -10.59 -15.65 5.43
CA TYR A 168 -11.86 -15.47 6.12
C TYR A 168 -13.01 -16.16 5.37
N THR A 169 -14.12 -16.32 6.03
CA THR A 169 -15.37 -16.82 5.45
C THR A 169 -16.54 -15.91 5.83
N GLY A 170 -17.66 -16.06 5.15
CA GLY A 170 -18.89 -15.34 5.50
C GLY A 170 -19.39 -15.72 6.89
N GLY A 171 -20.11 -14.80 7.54
CA GLY A 171 -20.61 -14.98 8.91
C GLY A 171 -21.58 -16.13 9.10
N GLN A 172 -22.25 -16.56 8.05
CA GLN A 172 -23.25 -17.64 8.06
C GLN A 172 -22.64 -19.05 8.10
N VAL A 173 -21.32 -19.20 7.92
CA VAL A 173 -20.65 -20.51 7.99
C VAL A 173 -20.68 -21.02 9.44
N SER A 174 -21.00 -22.31 9.62
CA SER A 174 -21.15 -22.90 10.95
C SER A 174 -19.85 -22.84 11.78
N THR A 175 -19.99 -22.77 13.10
CA THR A 175 -18.86 -22.73 14.03
C THR A 175 -17.96 -23.97 13.89
N GLU A 176 -18.58 -25.14 13.66
CA GLU A 176 -17.85 -26.39 13.45
C GLU A 176 -16.99 -26.37 12.17
N ALA A 177 -17.53 -25.85 11.07
CA ALA A 177 -16.78 -25.73 9.83
C ALA A 177 -15.59 -24.76 9.99
N VAL A 178 -15.79 -23.63 10.67
CA VAL A 178 -14.72 -22.68 11.00
C VAL A 178 -13.65 -23.34 11.88
N ALA A 179 -14.05 -24.10 12.90
CA ALA A 179 -13.11 -24.79 13.78
C ALA A 179 -12.27 -25.83 13.01
N ARG A 180 -12.91 -26.62 12.13
CA ARG A 180 -12.18 -27.59 11.27
C ARG A 180 -11.17 -26.91 10.36
N TRP A 181 -11.53 -25.79 9.72
CA TRP A 181 -10.61 -25.06 8.85
C TRP A 181 -9.46 -24.43 9.63
N ARG A 182 -9.74 -23.85 10.80
CA ARG A 182 -8.67 -23.32 11.67
C ARG A 182 -7.68 -24.41 12.09
N ALA A 183 -8.19 -25.59 12.44
CA ALA A 183 -7.35 -26.73 12.80
C ALA A 183 -6.50 -27.25 11.62
N ALA A 184 -7.03 -27.17 10.40
CA ALA A 184 -6.31 -27.57 9.18
C ALA A 184 -5.26 -26.53 8.72
N LEU A 185 -5.34 -25.27 9.21
CA LEU A 185 -4.45 -24.16 8.85
C LEU A 185 -3.40 -23.88 9.94
N ALA A 186 -3.50 -24.52 11.08
CA ALA A 186 -2.56 -24.39 12.20
C ALA A 186 -1.34 -25.30 12.03
#